data_f55b8c3c156a82f18b3180df7084fa78
#
_entry.id   f55b8c3c156a82f18b3180df7084fa78
#
_cell.length_a   1.000
_cell.length_b   1.000
_cell.length_c   1.000
_cell.angle_alpha   90.00
_cell.angle_beta   90.00
_cell.angle_gamma   90.00
#
_symmetry.space_group_name_H-M   'P 1'
#
loop_
_entity.id
_entity.type
_entity.pdbx_description
1 polymer ?
#
loop_
_entity_poly.entity_id
_entity_poly.type
_entity_poly.pdbx_seq_one_letter_code
_entity_poly.pdbx_strand_id
1 'polypeptide(L)' 'MRNRLKVLRAERDWSQTDLGERVGVSRQAVTAIETGKFDPSLPLALKIARLFGQPVEAIFFLEERSES' A
#
# COMPACT_ATOMS: atom_id res chain seq x y z
N MET A 1 -5.07 -6.86 4.89
CA MET A 1 -4.42 -7.38 3.66
C MET A 1 -2.92 -7.16 3.76
N ARG A 2 -2.14 -8.13 3.37
CA ARG A 2 -0.68 -8.00 3.37
C ARG A 2 -0.23 -7.15 2.20
N ASN A 3 0.89 -6.44 2.38
CA ASN A 3 1.39 -5.59 1.31
C ASN A 3 2.87 -5.31 1.50
N ARG A 4 3.47 -4.72 0.45
CA ARG A 4 4.88 -4.35 0.44
C ARG A 4 5.08 -2.85 0.47
N LEU A 5 4.11 -2.08 0.93
CA LEU A 5 4.21 -0.62 0.89
C LEU A 5 5.39 -0.10 1.68
N LYS A 6 5.63 -0.66 2.86
CA LYS A 6 6.73 -0.21 3.69
C LYS A 6 8.07 -0.39 2.98
N VAL A 7 8.24 -1.54 2.32
CA VAL A 7 9.47 -1.82 1.59
C VAL A 7 9.62 -0.87 0.41
N LEU A 8 8.55 -0.70 -0.35
CA LEU A 8 8.59 0.16 -1.54
C LEU A 8 8.86 1.60 -1.15
N ARG A 9 8.26 2.05 -0.05
CA ARG A 9 8.49 3.39 0.47
C ARG A 9 9.97 3.57 0.86
N ALA A 10 10.50 2.59 1.59
CA ALA A 10 11.86 2.65 2.05
C ALA A 10 12.85 2.70 0.89
N GLU A 11 12.56 1.99 -0.18
CA GLU A 11 13.42 2.00 -1.36
C GLU A 11 13.52 3.37 -2.00
N ARG A 12 12.52 4.23 -1.75
CA ARG A 12 12.50 5.58 -2.30
C ARG A 12 12.79 6.64 -1.25
N ASP A 13 13.12 6.22 -0.04
CA ASP A 13 13.35 7.14 1.08
C ASP A 13 12.15 8.02 1.38
N TRP A 14 10.95 7.46 1.23
CA TRP A 14 9.72 8.20 1.52
C TRP A 14 9.21 7.85 2.91
N SER A 15 8.78 8.89 3.63
CA SER A 15 8.02 8.69 4.87
C SER A 15 6.59 8.29 4.54
N GLN A 16 5.83 7.91 5.56
CA GLN A 16 4.41 7.64 5.37
C GLN A 16 3.68 8.90 4.91
N THR A 17 4.07 10.05 5.43
CA THR A 17 3.49 11.32 4.98
C THR A 17 3.81 11.57 3.51
N ASP A 18 5.04 11.29 3.09
CA ASP A 18 5.42 11.46 1.69
C ASP A 18 4.55 10.61 0.77
N LEU A 19 4.34 9.36 1.14
CA LEU A 19 3.50 8.48 0.33
C LEU A 19 2.06 8.99 0.30
N GLY A 20 1.54 9.38 1.47
CA GLY A 20 0.18 9.89 1.54
C GLY A 20 -0.04 11.07 0.64
N GLU A 21 0.91 12.01 0.62
CA GLU A 21 0.79 13.19 -0.22
C GLU A 21 0.77 12.84 -1.70
N ARG A 22 1.53 11.82 -2.09
CA ARG A 22 1.61 11.43 -3.50
C ARG A 22 0.36 10.74 -4.00
N VAL A 23 -0.39 10.10 -3.11
CA VAL A 23 -1.61 9.39 -3.52
C VAL A 23 -2.88 10.04 -2.97
N GLY A 24 -2.73 11.15 -2.25
CA GLY A 24 -3.88 11.95 -1.82
C GLY A 24 -4.59 11.42 -0.60
N VAL A 25 -3.89 10.79 0.34
CA VAL A 25 -4.50 10.32 1.58
C VAL A 25 -3.66 10.76 2.76
N SER A 26 -4.22 10.65 3.95
CA SER A 26 -3.55 11.07 5.18
C SER A 26 -2.48 10.05 5.57
N ARG A 27 -1.57 10.50 6.45
CA ARG A 27 -0.58 9.60 7.03
C ARG A 27 -1.25 8.46 7.78
N GLN A 28 -2.34 8.76 8.49
CA GLN A 28 -3.05 7.73 9.24
C GLN A 28 -3.59 6.65 8.31
N ALA A 29 -4.07 7.04 7.13
CA ALA A 29 -4.55 6.06 6.17
C ALA A 29 -3.40 5.19 5.67
N VAL A 30 -2.24 5.78 5.40
CA VAL A 30 -1.07 5.00 4.99
C VAL A 30 -0.70 4.00 6.08
N THR A 31 -0.64 4.46 7.33
CA THR A 31 -0.31 3.59 8.46
C THR A 31 -1.28 2.43 8.55
N ALA A 32 -2.58 2.72 8.44
CA ALA A 32 -3.61 1.68 8.56
C ALA A 32 -3.49 0.65 7.43
N ILE A 33 -3.14 1.09 6.22
CA ILE A 33 -2.95 0.16 5.11
C ILE A 33 -1.71 -0.69 5.33
N GLU A 34 -0.60 -0.06 5.74
CA GLU A 34 0.65 -0.81 5.92
C GLU A 34 0.56 -1.85 7.02
N THR A 35 -0.22 -1.58 8.05
CA THR A 35 -0.37 -2.53 9.15
C THR A 35 -1.47 -3.57 8.91
N GLY A 36 -2.16 -3.49 7.78
CA GLY A 36 -3.19 -4.45 7.44
C GLY A 36 -4.54 -4.21 8.09
N LYS A 37 -4.70 -3.07 8.78
CA LYS A 37 -5.97 -2.75 9.44
C LYS A 37 -7.01 -2.22 8.49
N PHE A 38 -6.60 -1.74 7.34
CA PHE A 38 -7.48 -1.10 6.39
C PHE A 38 -7.03 -1.50 4.98
N ASP A 39 -7.96 -1.96 4.17
CA ASP A 39 -7.66 -2.30 2.79
C ASP A 39 -7.95 -1.08 1.92
N PRO A 40 -7.05 -0.76 0.98
CA PRO A 40 -7.29 0.40 0.13
C PRO A 40 -8.46 0.13 -0.82
N SER A 41 -9.17 1.21 -1.17
CA SER A 41 -10.16 1.10 -2.23
C SER A 41 -9.45 0.75 -3.54
N LEU A 42 -10.20 0.24 -4.50
CA LEU A 42 -9.61 -0.08 -5.79
C LEU A 42 -8.97 1.15 -6.44
N PRO A 43 -9.63 2.32 -6.47
CA PRO A 43 -8.96 3.49 -7.04
C PRO A 43 -7.65 3.83 -6.34
N LEU A 44 -7.62 3.73 -5.01
CA LEU A 44 -6.40 4.03 -4.28
C LEU A 44 -5.31 3.01 -4.58
N ALA A 45 -5.67 1.72 -4.63
CA ALA A 45 -4.72 0.67 -4.94
C ALA A 45 -4.12 0.88 -6.34
N LEU A 46 -4.92 1.31 -7.29
CA LEU A 46 -4.44 1.58 -8.64
C LEU A 46 -3.51 2.78 -8.69
N LYS A 47 -3.80 3.83 -7.89
CA LYS A 47 -2.90 4.98 -7.81
C LYS A 47 -1.56 4.58 -7.24
N ILE A 48 -1.57 3.75 -6.20
CA ILE A 48 -0.34 3.26 -5.58
C ILE A 48 0.46 2.43 -6.58
N ALA A 49 -0.22 1.55 -7.31
CA ALA A 49 0.44 0.71 -8.29
C ALA A 49 1.11 1.56 -9.37
N ARG A 50 0.41 2.58 -9.86
CA ARG A 50 0.98 3.50 -10.84
C ARG A 50 2.19 4.23 -10.31
N LEU A 51 2.09 4.70 -9.07
CA LEU A 51 3.18 5.44 -8.45
C LEU A 51 4.46 4.63 -8.41
N PHE A 52 4.34 3.35 -8.06
CA PHE A 52 5.51 2.48 -7.95
C PHE A 52 5.83 1.74 -9.25
N GLY A 53 5.00 1.88 -10.27
CA GLY A 53 5.26 1.24 -11.56
C GLY A 53 5.17 -0.27 -11.51
N GLN A 54 4.30 -0.82 -10.66
CA GLN A 54 4.15 -2.26 -10.48
C GLN A 54 2.67 -2.62 -10.49
N PRO A 55 2.34 -3.85 -10.88
CA PRO A 55 0.94 -4.26 -10.83
C PRO A 55 0.45 -4.34 -9.39
N VAL A 56 -0.85 -4.16 -9.22
CA VAL A 56 -1.46 -4.20 -7.88
C VAL A 56 -1.10 -5.49 -7.16
N GLU A 57 -1.11 -6.60 -7.88
CA GLU A 57 -0.86 -7.91 -7.27
C GLU A 57 0.57 -8.07 -6.78
N ALA A 58 1.49 -7.26 -7.27
CA ALA A 58 2.87 -7.28 -6.77
C ALA A 58 3.02 -6.48 -5.48
N ILE A 59 2.01 -5.69 -5.12
CA ILE A 59 2.07 -4.81 -3.96
C ILE A 59 1.16 -5.31 -2.85
N PHE A 60 -0.05 -5.74 -3.20
CA PHE A 60 -1.07 -6.16 -2.22
C PHE A 60 -1.38 -7.64 -2.40
N PHE A 61 -1.50 -8.36 -1.28
CA PHE A 61 -1.69 -9.80 -1.31
C PHE A 61 -2.85 -10.17 -0.40
N LEU A 62 -3.69 -11.07 -0.88
CA LEU A 62 -4.69 -11.68 -0.01
C LEU A 62 -3.98 -12.58 0.97
N GLU A 63 -4.46 -12.58 2.21
CA GLU A 63 -3.91 -13.48 3.19
C GLU A 63 -4.33 -14.90 2.86
N GLU A 64 -3.36 -15.80 2.87
CA GLU A 64 -3.64 -17.18 2.56
C GLU A 64 -3.90 -17.95 3.84
N ARG A 65 -4.87 -18.84 3.75
CA ARG A 65 -5.18 -19.74 4.84
C ARG A 65 -5.06 -21.14 4.33
N SER A 66 -4.55 -22.00 5.20
CA SER A 66 -4.30 -23.37 4.78
C SER A 66 -5.57 -24.12 4.39
N GLU A 67 -6.71 -23.75 4.94
CA GLU A 67 -7.96 -24.43 4.67
C GLU A 67 -8.76 -23.78 3.54
N SER A 68 -8.33 -22.74 2.98
CA SER A 68 -9.09 -22.07 1.95
C SER A 68 -8.96 -22.75 0.59
#